data_75cb5931ab0f90264ea6374916eadb98
#
_entry.id   75cb5931ab0f90264ea6374916eadb98
#
_cell.length_a   1.000
_cell.length_b   1.000
_cell.length_c   1.000
_cell.angle_alpha   90.00
_cell.angle_beta   90.00
_cell.angle_gamma   90.00
#
_symmetry.space_group_name_H-M   'P 1'
#
loop_
_entity.id
_entity.type
_entity.pdbx_description
1 polymer ?
#
loop_
_entity_poly.entity_id
_entity_poly.type
_entity_poly.pdbx_seq_one_letter_code
_entity_poly.pdbx_strand_id
1 'polypeptide(L)'
;SVAAGLEEKKVTPNTLFQIGRSMSFGRHSIGDSHYSKELTVSGIIQQSSNIGTSKVALLMTPQVMWSYYDKLGFGHSPQIGFPGAVAGRLRPAKNWRPIEQATMSYGHGVTVSLLQQVRAYTVFARDGDMIELSIYKDRAYREPQRVYSAKTAGQMRDMLAKVVEKGGTGFRARVEGYTAAGKTGTAYKVEGGQYVRKYVAGFAGYAPAHDPQIVVGIMIDEPMIGKHFGSTAAAPLFSEMVSKTLRLMAVNPDRPEDFMVTKNDKKPAKAKAQPAKTHALKESNRARARAPSRTNLKSAKEDHVIKGKTNG
;
A
#
# COMPACT_ATOMS: atom_id res chain seq x y z
N SER A 1 11.41 5.01 -1.55
CA SER A 1 12.18 4.50 -2.71
C SER A 1 12.14 5.48 -3.88
N VAL A 2 10.95 5.75 -4.47
CA VAL A 2 10.88 6.66 -5.64
C VAL A 2 11.37 8.06 -5.31
N ALA A 3 10.95 8.64 -4.18
CA ALA A 3 11.44 9.94 -3.73
C ALA A 3 12.97 9.97 -3.56
N ALA A 4 13.56 8.91 -3.02
CA ALA A 4 15.02 8.78 -2.94
C ALA A 4 15.65 8.75 -4.34
N GLY A 5 15.07 8.02 -5.29
CA GLY A 5 15.55 7.99 -6.67
C GLY A 5 15.49 9.34 -7.39
N LEU A 6 14.48 10.16 -7.10
CA LEU A 6 14.36 11.55 -7.57
C LEU A 6 15.43 12.45 -6.93
N GLU A 7 15.59 12.36 -5.61
CA GLU A 7 16.55 13.16 -4.84
C GLU A 7 18.00 12.89 -5.31
N GLU A 8 18.32 11.62 -5.49
CA GLU A 8 19.62 11.15 -6.00
C GLU A 8 19.79 11.36 -7.52
N LYS A 9 18.82 12.03 -8.17
CA LYS A 9 18.83 12.32 -9.62
C LYS A 9 19.02 11.07 -10.49
N LYS A 10 18.63 9.90 -9.98
CA LYS A 10 18.64 8.64 -10.73
C LYS A 10 17.51 8.56 -11.74
N VAL A 11 16.42 9.24 -11.46
CA VAL A 11 15.21 9.29 -12.29
C VAL A 11 14.56 10.68 -12.23
N THR A 12 13.66 10.93 -13.18
CA THR A 12 12.73 12.05 -13.21
C THR A 12 11.29 11.49 -13.25
N PRO A 13 10.24 12.28 -13.00
CA PRO A 13 8.86 11.82 -13.13
C PRO A 13 8.52 11.21 -14.51
N ASN A 14 9.25 11.64 -15.55
CA ASN A 14 9.04 11.21 -16.94
C ASN A 14 9.99 10.10 -17.40
N THR A 15 10.95 9.67 -16.57
CA THR A 15 11.83 8.55 -16.90
C THR A 15 11.01 7.30 -17.16
N LEU A 16 11.19 6.68 -18.35
CA LEU A 16 10.43 5.53 -18.83
C LEU A 16 11.12 4.22 -18.45
N PHE A 17 10.34 3.27 -17.97
CA PHE A 17 10.79 1.91 -17.65
C PHE A 17 10.00 0.87 -18.43
N GLN A 18 10.68 -0.10 -19.03
CA GLN A 18 10.06 -1.33 -19.51
C GLN A 18 9.66 -2.16 -18.27
N ILE A 19 8.39 -2.50 -18.14
CA ILE A 19 7.85 -3.22 -16.97
C ILE A 19 7.79 -4.71 -17.25
N GLY A 20 7.00 -5.11 -18.23
CA GLY A 20 6.81 -6.51 -18.59
C GLY A 20 5.89 -7.25 -17.63
N ARG A 21 5.93 -8.59 -17.66
CA ARG A 21 5.07 -9.45 -16.86
C ARG A 21 5.63 -9.77 -15.49
N SER A 22 6.96 -9.89 -15.38
CA SER A 22 7.66 -10.22 -14.14
C SER A 22 9.11 -9.78 -14.19
N MET A 23 9.70 -9.65 -12.99
CA MET A 23 11.12 -9.39 -12.79
C MET A 23 11.69 -10.52 -11.93
N SER A 24 12.68 -11.26 -12.46
CA SER A 24 13.21 -12.47 -11.84
C SER A 24 14.49 -12.21 -11.05
N PHE A 25 14.62 -12.93 -9.91
CA PHE A 25 15.79 -12.96 -9.04
C PHE A 25 16.10 -14.43 -8.68
N GLY A 26 16.83 -15.13 -9.53
CA GLY A 26 17.01 -16.57 -9.40
C GLY A 26 15.67 -17.30 -9.42
N ARG A 27 15.35 -18.03 -8.34
CA ARG A 27 14.06 -18.75 -8.19
C ARG A 27 12.88 -17.88 -7.76
N HIS A 28 13.10 -16.61 -7.44
CA HIS A 28 12.05 -15.67 -7.02
C HIS A 28 11.67 -14.73 -8.17
N SER A 29 10.42 -14.31 -8.21
CA SER A 29 9.96 -13.31 -9.17
C SER A 29 9.05 -12.28 -8.50
N ILE A 30 9.09 -11.06 -9.01
CA ILE A 30 8.22 -9.95 -8.66
C ILE A 30 7.26 -9.74 -9.81
N GLY A 31 5.98 -9.58 -9.52
CA GLY A 31 4.93 -9.27 -10.49
C GLY A 31 4.10 -8.08 -10.05
N ASP A 32 3.33 -7.54 -11.00
CA ASP A 32 2.34 -6.49 -10.78
C ASP A 32 0.92 -7.06 -10.82
N SER A 33 -0.02 -6.39 -10.16
CA SER A 33 -1.44 -6.75 -10.21
C SER A 33 -2.05 -6.55 -11.60
N HIS A 34 -1.49 -5.64 -12.40
CA HIS A 34 -1.94 -5.32 -13.75
C HIS A 34 -0.73 -5.29 -14.68
N TYR A 35 -0.89 -5.87 -15.87
CA TYR A 35 0.16 -5.84 -16.86
C TYR A 35 0.33 -4.44 -17.46
N SER A 36 1.56 -3.99 -17.55
CA SER A 36 1.97 -2.81 -18.31
C SER A 36 3.20 -3.14 -19.12
N LYS A 37 3.27 -2.70 -20.37
CA LYS A 37 4.46 -2.85 -21.20
C LYS A 37 5.57 -1.94 -20.70
N GLU A 38 5.20 -0.69 -20.46
CA GLU A 38 6.10 0.36 -20.02
C GLU A 38 5.37 1.39 -19.17
N LEU A 39 6.05 2.04 -18.25
CA LEU A 39 5.52 3.10 -17.40
C LEU A 39 6.58 4.17 -17.17
N THR A 40 6.16 5.42 -17.13
CA THR A 40 6.98 6.49 -16.56
C THR A 40 7.05 6.32 -15.02
N VAL A 41 7.98 6.99 -14.35
CA VAL A 41 8.04 7.01 -12.88
C VAL A 41 6.72 7.51 -12.28
N SER A 42 6.10 8.53 -12.90
CA SER A 42 4.73 8.96 -12.55
C SER A 42 3.71 7.82 -12.67
N GLY A 43 3.74 7.08 -13.76
CA GLY A 43 2.87 5.93 -13.99
C GLY A 43 3.11 4.78 -13.01
N ILE A 44 4.37 4.54 -12.62
CA ILE A 44 4.73 3.56 -11.60
C ILE A 44 4.03 3.86 -10.27
N ILE A 45 4.03 5.12 -9.84
CA ILE A 45 3.33 5.53 -8.61
C ILE A 45 1.82 5.44 -8.79
N GLN A 46 1.27 5.97 -9.89
CA GLN A 46 -0.17 6.01 -10.17
C GLN A 46 -0.79 4.60 -10.22
N GLN A 47 -0.14 3.67 -10.90
CA GLN A 47 -0.62 2.29 -11.08
C GLN A 47 -0.11 1.31 -10.02
N SER A 48 0.76 1.79 -9.11
CA SER A 48 1.32 0.95 -8.03
C SER A 48 2.13 -0.24 -8.55
N SER A 49 3.03 -0.02 -9.53
CA SER A 49 3.86 -1.08 -10.08
C SER A 49 4.98 -1.48 -9.12
N ASN A 50 4.97 -2.72 -8.65
CA ASN A 50 6.05 -3.31 -7.85
C ASN A 50 7.32 -3.46 -8.69
N ILE A 51 7.18 -3.94 -9.93
CA ILE A 51 8.31 -4.11 -10.86
C ILE A 51 8.97 -2.75 -11.12
N GLY A 52 8.17 -1.73 -11.43
CA GLY A 52 8.67 -0.39 -11.70
C GLY A 52 9.37 0.21 -10.49
N THR A 53 8.76 0.12 -9.30
CA THR A 53 9.35 0.61 -8.06
C THR A 53 10.66 -0.12 -7.72
N SER A 54 10.71 -1.45 -7.94
CA SER A 54 11.93 -2.25 -7.79
C SER A 54 13.06 -1.78 -8.73
N LYS A 55 12.74 -1.50 -10.00
CA LYS A 55 13.71 -1.01 -10.96
C LYS A 55 14.28 0.34 -10.56
N VAL A 56 13.45 1.28 -10.07
CA VAL A 56 13.93 2.55 -9.53
C VAL A 56 14.84 2.33 -8.32
N ALA A 57 14.44 1.46 -7.38
CA ALA A 57 15.22 1.18 -6.17
C ALA A 57 16.62 0.61 -6.48
N LEU A 58 16.72 -0.26 -7.48
CA LEU A 58 17.99 -0.90 -7.86
C LEU A 58 18.97 0.04 -8.62
N LEU A 59 18.55 1.26 -8.95
CA LEU A 59 19.46 2.30 -9.42
C LEU A 59 20.27 2.95 -8.30
N MET A 60 19.94 2.65 -7.05
CA MET A 60 20.63 3.13 -5.85
C MET A 60 21.33 1.97 -5.15
N THR A 61 22.32 2.27 -4.32
CA THR A 61 22.87 1.27 -3.41
C THR A 61 21.89 1.01 -2.26
N PRO A 62 21.94 -0.19 -1.62
CA PRO A 62 21.15 -0.46 -0.43
C PRO A 62 21.33 0.58 0.68
N GLN A 63 22.55 1.09 0.85
CA GLN A 63 22.90 2.09 1.87
C GLN A 63 22.19 3.42 1.62
N VAL A 64 22.15 3.89 0.38
CA VAL A 64 21.44 5.11 0.01
C VAL A 64 19.95 4.95 0.28
N MET A 65 19.32 3.88 -0.17
CA MET A 65 17.90 3.64 0.06
C MET A 65 17.58 3.51 1.56
N TRP A 66 18.44 2.81 2.31
CA TRP A 66 18.32 2.64 3.75
C TRP A 66 18.39 3.99 4.48
N SER A 67 19.32 4.88 4.11
CA SER A 67 19.49 6.17 4.76
C SER A 67 18.26 7.06 4.66
N TYR A 68 17.49 6.99 3.55
CA TYR A 68 16.22 7.69 3.43
C TYR A 68 15.13 7.08 4.31
N TYR A 69 15.09 5.76 4.47
CA TYR A 69 14.15 5.13 5.38
C TYR A 69 14.45 5.47 6.84
N ASP A 70 15.73 5.52 7.20
CA ASP A 70 16.20 5.92 8.52
C ASP A 70 15.84 7.39 8.80
N LYS A 71 16.12 8.32 7.86
CA LYS A 71 15.72 9.73 7.97
C LYS A 71 14.20 9.93 8.10
N LEU A 72 13.39 9.04 7.52
CA LEU A 72 11.92 9.01 7.68
C LEU A 72 11.49 8.44 9.05
N GLY A 73 12.42 8.04 9.90
CA GLY A 73 12.17 7.52 11.25
C GLY A 73 11.73 6.06 11.28
N PHE A 74 11.90 5.30 10.18
CA PHE A 74 11.59 3.87 10.18
C PHE A 74 12.64 3.12 10.99
N GLY A 75 12.17 2.19 11.84
CA GLY A 75 13.03 1.48 12.78
C GLY A 75 13.29 2.22 14.10
N HIS A 76 12.78 3.46 14.25
CA HIS A 76 12.89 4.27 15.47
C HIS A 76 11.50 4.51 16.07
N SER A 77 11.37 4.39 17.40
CA SER A 77 10.11 4.73 18.06
C SER A 77 9.84 6.24 17.93
N PRO A 78 8.65 6.64 17.47
CA PRO A 78 8.27 8.05 17.48
C PRO A 78 8.15 8.54 18.92
N GLN A 79 8.95 9.55 19.27
CA GLN A 79 9.09 10.09 20.63
C GLN A 79 7.93 11.05 20.95
N ILE A 80 6.71 10.54 21.02
CA ILE A 80 5.50 11.36 21.28
C ILE A 80 5.08 11.40 22.75
N GLY A 81 5.82 10.70 23.64
CA GLY A 81 5.46 10.61 25.06
C GLY A 81 4.23 9.73 25.34
N PHE A 82 3.79 8.92 24.36
CA PHE A 82 2.63 8.04 24.50
C PHE A 82 3.07 6.58 24.67
N PRO A 83 2.55 5.83 25.66
CA PRO A 83 2.84 4.42 25.84
C PRO A 83 2.42 3.58 24.64
N GLY A 84 3.25 2.61 24.26
CA GLY A 84 2.95 1.72 23.15
C GLY A 84 3.37 2.22 21.76
N ALA A 85 4.03 3.38 21.65
CA ALA A 85 4.65 3.82 20.41
C ALA A 85 5.80 2.87 20.02
N VAL A 86 5.61 2.08 18.96
CA VAL A 86 6.56 1.04 18.53
C VAL A 86 7.52 1.55 17.45
N ALA A 87 8.75 1.03 17.47
CA ALA A 87 9.80 1.39 16.50
C ALA A 87 9.59 0.77 15.12
N GLY A 88 8.82 -0.32 15.02
CA GLY A 88 8.83 -1.12 13.81
C GLY A 88 10.18 -1.82 13.61
N ARG A 89 10.50 -2.17 12.35
CA ARG A 89 11.76 -2.86 12.03
C ARG A 89 12.30 -2.43 10.68
N LEU A 90 13.51 -1.89 10.67
CA LEU A 90 14.31 -1.63 9.48
C LEU A 90 15.63 -2.39 9.60
N ARG A 91 15.85 -3.40 8.76
CA ARG A 91 17.10 -4.19 8.79
C ARG A 91 18.26 -3.37 8.23
N PRO A 92 19.51 -3.55 8.76
CA PRO A 92 20.69 -2.86 8.23
C PRO A 92 20.92 -3.16 6.75
N ALA A 93 21.27 -2.14 5.98
CA ALA A 93 21.46 -2.23 4.53
C ALA A 93 22.49 -3.28 4.09
N LYS A 94 23.55 -3.50 4.90
CA LYS A 94 24.61 -4.49 4.62
C LYS A 94 24.10 -5.91 4.46
N ASN A 95 22.89 -6.19 4.96
CA ASN A 95 22.26 -7.50 4.91
C ASN A 95 21.27 -7.64 3.75
N TRP A 96 21.12 -6.63 2.88
CA TRP A 96 20.15 -6.67 1.79
C TRP A 96 20.75 -7.32 0.54
N ARG A 97 20.14 -8.41 0.12
CA ARG A 97 20.35 -8.97 -1.21
C ARG A 97 19.55 -8.15 -2.23
N PRO A 98 19.87 -8.21 -3.54
CA PRO A 98 19.13 -7.47 -4.56
C PRO A 98 17.62 -7.68 -4.53
N ILE A 99 17.15 -8.91 -4.31
CA ILE A 99 15.72 -9.21 -4.16
C ILE A 99 15.10 -8.51 -2.94
N GLU A 100 15.84 -8.43 -1.84
CA GLU A 100 15.35 -7.77 -0.62
C GLU A 100 15.29 -6.26 -0.79
N GLN A 101 16.28 -5.64 -1.42
CA GLN A 101 16.21 -4.23 -1.79
C GLN A 101 15.01 -3.95 -2.70
N ALA A 102 14.80 -4.79 -3.71
CA ALA A 102 13.67 -4.70 -4.63
C ALA A 102 12.33 -4.80 -3.87
N THR A 103 12.15 -5.80 -3.01
CA THR A 103 10.89 -6.00 -2.28
C THR A 103 10.65 -4.95 -1.20
N MET A 104 11.70 -4.48 -0.52
CA MET A 104 11.59 -3.38 0.45
C MET A 104 11.16 -2.07 -0.21
N SER A 105 11.41 -1.90 -1.49
CA SER A 105 11.04 -0.69 -2.23
C SER A 105 9.53 -0.43 -2.26
N TYR A 106 8.71 -1.47 -2.15
CA TYR A 106 7.24 -1.38 -2.10
C TYR A 106 6.65 -1.95 -0.79
N GLY A 107 7.49 -2.09 0.26
CA GLY A 107 7.05 -2.31 1.64
C GLY A 107 7.22 -3.71 2.21
N HIS A 108 7.76 -4.69 1.46
CA HIS A 108 8.05 -6.01 2.02
C HIS A 108 9.41 -6.02 2.75
N GLY A 109 9.43 -6.58 3.96
CA GLY A 109 10.66 -6.70 4.75
C GLY A 109 10.99 -5.48 5.60
N VAL A 110 10.12 -4.47 5.61
CA VAL A 110 10.12 -3.35 6.57
C VAL A 110 8.80 -3.36 7.35
N THR A 111 8.86 -3.08 8.64
CA THR A 111 7.66 -2.95 9.50
C THR A 111 7.62 -1.55 10.06
N VAL A 112 6.49 -0.89 9.91
CA VAL A 112 6.26 0.47 10.39
C VAL A 112 4.91 0.55 11.09
N SER A 113 4.79 1.41 12.11
CA SER A 113 3.50 1.75 12.70
C SER A 113 2.73 2.71 11.79
N LEU A 114 1.41 2.77 11.95
CA LEU A 114 0.58 3.74 11.23
C LEU A 114 1.05 5.17 11.50
N LEU A 115 1.46 5.46 12.74
CA LEU A 115 1.96 6.77 13.12
C LEU A 115 3.26 7.14 12.38
N GLN A 116 4.22 6.20 12.26
CA GLN A 116 5.43 6.41 11.47
C GLN A 116 5.10 6.65 9.99
N GLN A 117 4.14 5.91 9.45
CA GLN A 117 3.70 6.09 8.07
C GLN A 117 3.10 7.49 7.85
N VAL A 118 2.17 7.91 8.71
CA VAL A 118 1.56 9.26 8.64
C VAL A 118 2.63 10.34 8.77
N ARG A 119 3.55 10.20 9.73
CA ARG A 119 4.67 11.14 9.90
C ARG A 119 5.53 11.23 8.63
N ALA A 120 5.84 10.10 7.99
CA ALA A 120 6.61 10.09 6.74
C ALA A 120 5.87 10.81 5.58
N TYR A 121 4.54 10.80 5.56
CA TYR A 121 3.75 11.54 4.58
C TYR A 121 3.78 13.05 4.81
N THR A 122 4.03 13.52 6.04
CA THR A 122 4.19 14.96 6.30
C THR A 122 5.33 15.57 5.50
N VAL A 123 6.35 14.79 5.16
CA VAL A 123 7.48 15.24 4.33
C VAL A 123 7.04 15.71 2.94
N PHE A 124 6.04 15.03 2.35
CA PHE A 124 5.48 15.42 1.04
C PHE A 124 4.38 16.47 1.17
N ALA A 125 3.66 16.48 2.29
CA ALA A 125 2.69 17.53 2.62
C ALA A 125 3.37 18.88 2.91
N ARG A 126 4.66 18.86 3.23
CA ARG A 126 5.56 20.01 3.40
C ARG A 126 6.59 20.02 2.26
N ASP A 127 7.51 20.92 2.30
CA ASP A 127 8.54 21.03 1.27
C ASP A 127 9.79 20.16 1.52
N GLY A 128 9.56 18.91 1.90
CA GLY A 128 10.61 17.92 2.14
C GLY A 128 11.07 17.81 3.59
N ASP A 129 10.39 18.51 4.49
CA ASP A 129 10.70 18.55 5.92
C ASP A 129 9.85 17.57 6.72
N MET A 130 10.47 16.79 7.58
CA MET A 130 9.79 15.92 8.53
C MET A 130 9.67 16.61 9.89
N ILE A 131 8.43 16.74 10.37
CA ILE A 131 8.13 17.34 11.67
C ILE A 131 8.31 16.35 12.81
N GLU A 132 8.55 16.89 14.00
CA GLU A 132 8.34 16.17 15.25
C GLU A 132 6.85 16.13 15.60
N LEU A 133 6.36 14.95 15.97
CA LEU A 133 4.96 14.79 16.37
C LEU A 133 4.81 15.13 17.85
N SER A 134 3.67 15.72 18.23
CA SER A 134 3.27 15.94 19.61
C SER A 134 1.77 15.69 19.76
N ILE A 135 1.39 15.08 20.87
CA ILE A 135 0.00 14.99 21.32
C ILE A 135 -0.36 16.21 22.22
N TYR A 136 0.61 17.03 22.57
CA TYR A 136 0.42 18.21 23.38
C TYR A 136 0.38 19.45 22.50
N LYS A 137 -0.63 20.31 22.70
CA LYS A 137 -0.82 21.54 21.94
C LYS A 137 0.31 22.56 22.17
N ASP A 138 0.78 22.66 23.40
CA ASP A 138 1.71 23.71 23.83
C ASP A 138 3.17 23.23 23.88
N ARG A 139 3.51 22.19 23.11
CA ARG A 139 4.89 21.73 23.01
C ARG A 139 5.73 22.77 22.30
N ALA A 140 6.93 23.02 22.83
CA ALA A 140 7.90 23.91 22.18
C ALA A 140 8.17 23.44 20.74
N TYR A 141 8.17 24.40 19.81
CA TYR A 141 8.53 24.16 18.41
C TYR A 141 9.97 23.63 18.34
N ARG A 142 10.16 22.64 17.51
CA ARG A 142 11.48 22.12 17.13
C ARG A 142 11.65 22.24 15.62
N GLU A 143 12.84 22.59 15.19
CA GLU A 143 13.17 22.66 13.77
C GLU A 143 12.92 21.32 13.10
N PRO A 144 12.19 21.31 11.98
CA PRO A 144 11.95 20.09 11.23
C PRO A 144 13.22 19.58 10.56
N GLN A 145 13.33 18.28 10.45
CA GLN A 145 14.45 17.64 9.77
C GLN A 145 14.24 17.62 8.25
N ARG A 146 15.18 18.19 7.49
CA ARG A 146 15.19 18.06 6.03
C ARG A 146 15.48 16.63 5.60
N VAL A 147 14.53 16.01 4.87
CA VAL A 147 14.67 14.66 4.30
C VAL A 147 14.86 14.72 2.79
N TYR A 148 14.07 15.56 2.11
CA TYR A 148 14.14 15.77 0.65
C TYR A 148 14.19 17.27 0.33
N SER A 149 14.62 17.58 -0.88
CA SER A 149 14.50 18.94 -1.41
C SER A 149 13.02 19.29 -1.65
N ALA A 150 12.69 20.59 -1.63
CA ALA A 150 11.36 21.07 -1.98
C ALA A 150 10.93 20.62 -3.40
N LYS A 151 11.90 20.54 -4.33
CA LYS A 151 11.68 20.02 -5.69
C LYS A 151 11.20 18.58 -5.67
N THR A 152 11.89 17.70 -4.95
CA THR A 152 11.50 16.28 -4.83
C THR A 152 10.15 16.12 -4.15
N ALA A 153 9.89 16.88 -3.08
CA ALA A 153 8.60 16.88 -2.40
C ALA A 153 7.46 17.32 -3.34
N GLY A 154 7.65 18.39 -4.10
CA GLY A 154 6.69 18.86 -5.10
C GLY A 154 6.41 17.82 -6.18
N GLN A 155 7.46 17.21 -6.76
CA GLN A 155 7.30 16.13 -7.74
C GLN A 155 6.55 14.92 -7.16
N MET A 156 6.79 14.57 -5.91
CA MET A 156 6.06 13.50 -5.23
C MET A 156 4.60 13.89 -5.00
N ARG A 157 4.29 15.15 -4.61
CA ARG A 157 2.91 15.63 -4.50
C ARG A 157 2.14 15.43 -5.79
N ASP A 158 2.70 15.88 -6.91
CA ASP A 158 2.07 15.75 -8.23
C ASP A 158 1.80 14.29 -8.61
N MET A 159 2.76 13.41 -8.33
CA MET A 159 2.61 11.98 -8.62
C MET A 159 1.60 11.30 -7.69
N LEU A 160 1.57 11.66 -6.40
CA LEU A 160 0.62 11.12 -5.44
C LEU A 160 -0.81 11.65 -5.69
N ALA A 161 -0.97 12.86 -6.20
CA ALA A 161 -2.27 13.38 -6.65
C ALA A 161 -2.84 12.54 -7.81
N LYS A 162 -2.00 12.13 -8.78
CA LYS A 162 -2.43 11.25 -9.89
C LYS A 162 -2.96 9.89 -9.43
N VAL A 163 -2.53 9.39 -8.26
CA VAL A 163 -3.05 8.14 -7.69
C VAL A 163 -4.54 8.24 -7.36
N VAL A 164 -5.00 9.42 -6.95
CA VAL A 164 -6.39 9.69 -6.55
C VAL A 164 -7.26 10.08 -7.76
N GLU A 165 -6.65 10.42 -8.89
CA GLU A 165 -7.38 10.77 -10.11
C GLU A 165 -7.78 9.52 -10.94
N LYS A 166 -8.59 9.76 -12.01
CA LYS A 166 -9.05 8.70 -12.92
C LYS A 166 -7.85 7.92 -13.49
N GLY A 167 -7.92 6.59 -13.37
CA GLY A 167 -6.83 5.69 -13.79
C GLY A 167 -5.82 5.39 -12.70
N GLY A 168 -5.90 6.05 -11.54
CA GLY A 168 -5.08 5.75 -10.36
C GLY A 168 -5.70 4.69 -9.45
N THR A 169 -4.85 4.00 -8.70
CA THR A 169 -5.27 2.93 -7.78
C THR A 169 -6.05 3.45 -6.57
N GLY A 170 -5.94 4.74 -6.26
CA GLY A 170 -6.61 5.40 -5.14
C GLY A 170 -7.83 6.23 -5.53
N PHE A 171 -8.43 6.05 -6.72
CA PHE A 171 -9.55 6.87 -7.21
C PHE A 171 -10.70 7.02 -6.19
N ARG A 172 -10.96 6.00 -5.37
CA ARG A 172 -12.00 6.05 -4.33
C ARG A 172 -11.64 6.92 -3.11
N ALA A 173 -10.41 7.44 -3.05
CA ALA A 173 -9.98 8.41 -2.06
C ALA A 173 -10.20 9.87 -2.49
N ARG A 174 -10.83 10.13 -3.65
CA ARG A 174 -11.24 11.49 -4.05
C ARG A 174 -12.10 12.11 -2.96
N VAL A 175 -11.80 13.37 -2.68
CA VAL A 175 -12.52 14.17 -1.69
C VAL A 175 -13.35 15.21 -2.44
N GLU A 176 -14.66 15.19 -2.25
CA GLU A 176 -15.56 16.15 -2.89
C GLU A 176 -15.23 17.58 -2.45
N GLY A 177 -14.99 18.43 -3.40
CA GLY A 177 -14.62 19.84 -3.19
C GLY A 177 -13.14 20.08 -2.92
N TYR A 178 -12.33 19.04 -2.82
CA TYR A 178 -10.90 19.18 -2.49
C TYR A 178 -10.02 18.30 -3.37
N THR A 179 -8.84 18.80 -3.72
CA THR A 179 -7.78 17.94 -4.24
C THR A 179 -7.22 17.07 -3.13
N ALA A 180 -6.79 15.86 -3.46
CA ALA A 180 -6.14 14.96 -2.52
C ALA A 180 -4.95 14.25 -3.18
N ALA A 181 -3.99 13.85 -2.36
CA ALA A 181 -2.85 13.08 -2.78
C ALA A 181 -2.59 11.93 -1.79
N GLY A 182 -2.20 10.77 -2.28
CA GLY A 182 -1.97 9.64 -1.37
C GLY A 182 -1.63 8.35 -2.10
N LYS A 183 -1.56 7.26 -1.35
CA LYS A 183 -1.22 5.94 -1.88
C LYS A 183 -1.98 4.84 -1.16
N THR A 184 -2.50 3.91 -1.93
CA THR A 184 -3.05 2.64 -1.44
C THR A 184 -1.93 1.69 -1.02
N GLY A 185 -2.19 0.90 0.00
CA GLY A 185 -1.36 -0.23 0.43
C GLY A 185 -2.22 -1.48 0.64
N THR A 186 -1.65 -2.63 0.31
CA THR A 186 -2.24 -3.93 0.65
C THR A 186 -1.08 -4.85 0.99
N ALA A 187 -1.01 -5.28 2.22
CA ALA A 187 0.04 -6.16 2.70
C ALA A 187 -0.54 -7.50 3.15
N TYR A 188 0.19 -8.59 2.91
CA TYR A 188 -0.08 -9.87 3.54
C TYR A 188 0.36 -9.82 5.01
N LYS A 189 -0.40 -10.48 5.89
CA LYS A 189 0.03 -10.70 7.27
C LYS A 189 1.09 -11.80 7.34
N VAL A 190 1.91 -11.71 8.37
CA VAL A 190 2.94 -12.71 8.67
C VAL A 190 2.55 -13.40 9.97
N GLU A 191 2.35 -14.71 9.93
CA GLU A 191 2.10 -15.56 11.08
C GLU A 191 3.13 -16.70 11.07
N GLY A 192 3.78 -16.96 12.22
CA GLY A 192 4.84 -17.97 12.30
C GLY A 192 6.02 -17.73 11.34
N GLY A 193 6.30 -16.47 10.97
CA GLY A 193 7.38 -16.13 10.04
C GLY A 193 7.06 -16.34 8.57
N GLN A 194 5.81 -16.69 8.22
CA GLN A 194 5.35 -16.93 6.85
C GLN A 194 4.21 -16.00 6.48
N TYR A 195 4.11 -15.63 5.19
CA TYR A 195 2.97 -14.89 4.68
C TYR A 195 1.72 -15.77 4.62
N VAL A 196 0.64 -15.29 5.22
CA VAL A 196 -0.67 -15.95 5.21
C VAL A 196 -1.67 -15.19 4.33
N ARG A 197 -2.79 -15.83 3.94
CA ARG A 197 -3.85 -15.20 3.13
C ARG A 197 -4.77 -14.30 3.98
N LYS A 198 -4.17 -13.51 4.87
CA LYS A 198 -4.79 -12.45 5.63
C LYS A 198 -4.16 -11.14 5.22
N TYR A 199 -4.91 -10.08 5.21
CA TYR A 199 -4.47 -8.81 4.62
C TYR A 199 -4.60 -7.66 5.61
N VAL A 200 -3.71 -6.69 5.44
CA VAL A 200 -3.86 -5.35 5.99
C VAL A 200 -4.06 -4.41 4.81
N ALA A 201 -5.22 -3.75 4.78
CA ALA A 201 -5.54 -2.76 3.76
C ALA A 201 -5.28 -1.36 4.30
N GLY A 202 -4.58 -0.53 3.54
CA GLY A 202 -4.20 0.81 3.96
C GLY A 202 -4.37 1.86 2.89
N PHE A 203 -4.53 3.09 3.34
CA PHE A 203 -4.37 4.30 2.54
C PHE A 203 -3.72 5.37 3.41
N ALA A 204 -2.70 6.03 2.89
CA ALA A 204 -2.12 7.21 3.52
C ALA A 204 -2.06 8.34 2.50
N GLY A 205 -2.40 9.55 2.95
CA GLY A 205 -2.47 10.70 2.08
C GLY A 205 -2.73 12.00 2.82
N TYR A 206 -2.91 13.07 2.09
CA TYR A 206 -3.16 14.40 2.60
C TYR A 206 -4.08 15.19 1.65
N ALA A 207 -4.65 16.25 2.16
CA ALA A 207 -5.52 17.15 1.41
C ALA A 207 -5.54 18.56 2.05
N PRO A 208 -5.76 19.62 1.23
CA PRO A 208 -5.70 19.64 -0.23
C PRO A 208 -4.34 19.16 -0.77
N ALA A 209 -4.25 18.74 -2.04
CA ALA A 209 -3.02 18.12 -2.57
C ALA A 209 -1.85 19.12 -2.66
N HIS A 210 -2.11 20.39 -2.98
CA HIS A 210 -1.09 21.41 -3.22
C HIS A 210 -0.87 22.38 -2.07
N ASP A 211 -1.84 22.46 -1.14
CA ASP A 211 -1.74 23.20 0.13
C ASP A 211 -2.26 22.33 1.28
N PRO A 212 -1.51 21.28 1.67
CA PRO A 212 -1.98 20.29 2.62
C PRO A 212 -2.26 20.86 4.01
N GLN A 213 -3.48 20.66 4.50
CA GLN A 213 -3.91 21.06 5.83
C GLN A 213 -3.95 19.88 6.80
N ILE A 214 -4.16 18.67 6.28
CA ILE A 214 -4.18 17.45 7.09
C ILE A 214 -3.48 16.29 6.37
N VAL A 215 -2.87 15.42 7.16
CA VAL A 215 -2.34 14.12 6.73
C VAL A 215 -3.09 13.02 7.46
N VAL A 216 -3.63 12.07 6.73
CA VAL A 216 -4.47 10.99 7.28
C VAL A 216 -3.95 9.63 6.82
N GLY A 217 -3.86 8.69 7.77
CA GLY A 217 -3.58 7.29 7.51
C GLY A 217 -4.74 6.41 7.96
N ILE A 218 -5.17 5.52 7.10
CA ILE A 218 -6.19 4.50 7.38
C ILE A 218 -5.54 3.13 7.29
N MET A 219 -5.78 2.31 8.30
CA MET A 219 -5.38 0.90 8.32
C MET A 219 -6.57 0.06 8.76
N ILE A 220 -6.87 -0.98 7.97
CA ILE A 220 -7.92 -1.95 8.27
C ILE A 220 -7.26 -3.32 8.32
N ASP A 221 -7.30 -3.91 9.49
CA ASP A 221 -6.77 -5.24 9.73
C ASP A 221 -7.82 -6.29 9.40
N GLU A 222 -7.45 -7.28 8.61
CA GLU A 222 -8.30 -8.39 8.15
C GLU A 222 -9.67 -7.93 7.60
N PRO A 223 -9.70 -7.03 6.57
CA PRO A 223 -10.95 -6.60 5.99
C PRO A 223 -11.73 -7.77 5.41
N MET A 224 -13.06 -7.60 5.31
CA MET A 224 -13.99 -8.64 4.83
C MET A 224 -13.54 -9.23 3.48
N ILE A 225 -13.89 -10.50 3.26
CA ILE A 225 -13.64 -11.23 2.01
C ILE A 225 -14.17 -10.42 0.82
N GLY A 226 -13.34 -10.33 -0.23
CA GLY A 226 -13.65 -9.57 -1.45
C GLY A 226 -13.35 -8.07 -1.39
N LYS A 227 -13.03 -7.49 -0.22
CA LYS A 227 -12.69 -6.07 -0.06
C LYS A 227 -11.30 -5.86 0.58
N HIS A 228 -10.35 -6.75 0.34
CA HIS A 228 -9.05 -6.74 1.02
C HIS A 228 -8.03 -5.74 0.42
N PHE A 229 -8.36 -5.05 -0.65
CA PHE A 229 -7.48 -4.04 -1.22
C PHE A 229 -7.63 -2.69 -0.53
N GLY A 230 -6.53 -1.96 -0.36
CA GLY A 230 -6.54 -0.58 0.15
C GLY A 230 -7.46 0.34 -0.64
N SER A 231 -7.58 0.12 -1.97
CA SER A 231 -8.48 0.85 -2.86
C SER A 231 -9.98 0.64 -2.56
N THR A 232 -10.36 -0.51 -2.00
CA THR A 232 -11.77 -0.86 -1.73
C THR A 232 -12.15 -0.74 -0.27
N ALA A 233 -11.21 -0.94 0.65
CA ALA A 233 -11.45 -0.88 2.08
C ALA A 233 -11.08 0.50 2.69
N ALA A 234 -9.83 0.96 2.48
CA ALA A 234 -9.30 2.14 3.16
C ALA A 234 -9.56 3.46 2.41
N ALA A 235 -9.48 3.46 1.08
CA ALA A 235 -9.62 4.69 0.29
C ALA A 235 -10.98 5.40 0.45
N PRO A 236 -12.14 4.71 0.50
CA PRO A 236 -13.42 5.38 0.75
C PRO A 236 -13.51 6.03 2.14
N LEU A 237 -12.94 5.38 3.17
CA LEU A 237 -12.89 5.93 4.52
C LEU A 237 -12.01 7.18 4.59
N PHE A 238 -10.87 7.18 3.88
CA PHE A 238 -10.04 8.38 3.75
C PHE A 238 -10.85 9.54 3.15
N SER A 239 -11.56 9.31 2.05
CA SER A 239 -12.41 10.32 1.39
C SER A 239 -13.43 10.92 2.35
N GLU A 240 -14.18 10.07 3.05
CA GLU A 240 -15.21 10.51 3.99
C GLU A 240 -14.64 11.29 5.18
N MET A 241 -13.60 10.76 5.82
CA MET A 241 -12.97 11.40 6.98
C MET A 241 -12.38 12.76 6.60
N VAL A 242 -11.62 12.83 5.50
CA VAL A 242 -10.96 14.06 5.05
C VAL A 242 -11.98 15.13 4.68
N SER A 243 -13.04 14.78 3.92
CA SER A 243 -14.10 15.72 3.56
C SER A 243 -14.75 16.37 4.79
N LYS A 244 -15.12 15.53 5.78
CA LYS A 244 -15.72 16.01 7.02
C LYS A 244 -14.76 16.88 7.84
N THR A 245 -13.49 16.45 7.96
CA THR A 245 -12.49 17.15 8.77
C THR A 245 -12.13 18.51 8.18
N LEU A 246 -11.90 18.61 6.87
CA LEU A 246 -11.60 19.89 6.21
C LEU A 246 -12.74 20.90 6.35
N ARG A 247 -14.00 20.44 6.26
CA ARG A 247 -15.18 21.30 6.51
C ARG A 247 -15.23 21.76 7.96
N LEU A 248 -14.97 20.90 8.94
CA LEU A 248 -14.90 21.28 10.36
C LEU A 248 -13.76 22.25 10.66
N MET A 249 -12.65 22.15 9.92
CA MET A 249 -11.52 23.07 10.00
C MET A 249 -11.76 24.38 9.24
N ALA A 250 -12.92 24.55 8.60
CA ALA A 250 -13.25 25.70 7.76
C ALA A 250 -12.22 25.96 6.62
N VAL A 251 -11.62 24.89 6.08
CA VAL A 251 -10.72 24.99 4.93
C VAL A 251 -11.56 25.25 3.67
N ASN A 252 -11.19 26.27 2.91
CA ASN A 252 -11.87 26.58 1.66
C ASN A 252 -11.65 25.46 0.63
N PRO A 253 -12.70 25.01 -0.08
CA PRO A 253 -12.57 24.07 -1.18
C PRO A 253 -11.67 24.60 -2.29
N ASP A 254 -10.71 23.80 -2.75
CA ASP A 254 -9.85 24.09 -3.89
C ASP A 254 -10.36 23.47 -5.21
N ARG A 255 -11.52 22.75 -5.14
CA ARG A 255 -12.29 22.20 -6.27
C ARG A 255 -13.79 22.53 -6.13
N PRO A 256 -14.16 23.81 -6.09
CA PRO A 256 -15.56 24.20 -5.90
C PRO A 256 -16.50 23.71 -7.01
N GLU A 257 -15.96 23.40 -8.19
CA GLU A 257 -16.70 22.82 -9.32
C GLU A 257 -17.33 21.46 -9.01
N ASP A 258 -16.78 20.70 -8.08
CA ASP A 258 -17.34 19.40 -7.65
C ASP A 258 -18.75 19.57 -7.02
N PHE A 259 -19.07 20.78 -6.50
CA PHE A 259 -20.38 21.11 -5.93
C PHE A 259 -21.35 21.73 -6.97
N MET A 260 -20.85 22.09 -8.16
CA MET A 260 -21.67 22.64 -9.20
C MET A 260 -22.43 21.51 -9.91
N VAL A 261 -23.70 21.32 -9.56
CA VAL A 261 -24.58 20.39 -10.27
C VAL A 261 -24.78 20.92 -11.68
N THR A 262 -24.11 20.35 -12.67
CA THR A 262 -24.41 20.65 -14.06
C THR A 262 -25.83 20.16 -14.34
N LYS A 263 -26.71 21.03 -14.82
CA LYS A 263 -28.14 20.76 -15.16
C LYS A 263 -28.33 19.56 -16.12
N ASN A 264 -27.23 19.01 -16.65
CA ASN A 264 -27.22 17.90 -17.60
C ASN A 264 -27.14 16.50 -16.96
N ASP A 265 -26.89 16.37 -15.66
CA ASP A 265 -26.72 15.06 -15.02
C ASP A 265 -28.02 14.43 -14.52
N LYS A 266 -29.18 15.08 -14.77
CA LYS A 266 -30.51 14.51 -14.44
C LYS A 266 -31.07 13.60 -15.52
N LYS A 267 -30.28 12.71 -16.14
CA LYS A 267 -30.86 11.53 -16.79
C LYS A 267 -30.73 10.35 -15.82
N PRO A 268 -31.83 9.85 -15.25
CA PRO A 268 -31.78 8.63 -14.46
C PRO A 268 -31.31 7.52 -15.39
N ALA A 269 -30.23 6.84 -15.02
CA ALA A 269 -29.81 5.61 -15.67
C ALA A 269 -30.99 4.64 -15.59
N LYS A 270 -31.69 4.43 -16.71
CA LYS A 270 -32.64 3.35 -16.85
C LYS A 270 -31.88 2.05 -16.59
N ALA A 271 -32.10 1.46 -15.44
CA ALA A 271 -31.67 0.11 -15.13
C ALA A 271 -32.26 -0.81 -16.22
N LYS A 272 -31.43 -1.24 -17.16
CA LYS A 272 -31.78 -2.35 -18.03
C LYS A 272 -31.77 -3.61 -17.15
N ALA A 273 -32.96 -4.01 -16.70
CA ALA A 273 -33.18 -5.32 -16.15
C ALA A 273 -32.83 -6.34 -17.25
N GLN A 274 -31.75 -7.06 -17.07
CA GLN A 274 -31.49 -8.27 -17.87
C GLN A 274 -32.44 -9.35 -17.38
N PRO A 275 -33.21 -10.01 -18.25
CA PRO A 275 -34.04 -11.13 -17.83
C PRO A 275 -33.14 -12.28 -17.35
N ALA A 276 -33.43 -12.78 -16.17
CA ALA A 276 -32.85 -14.00 -15.63
C ALA A 276 -33.08 -15.16 -16.58
N LYS A 277 -32.01 -15.71 -17.14
CA LYS A 277 -32.07 -16.98 -17.86
C LYS A 277 -32.22 -18.09 -16.82
N THR A 278 -33.44 -18.56 -16.64
CA THR A 278 -33.78 -19.83 -15.99
C THR A 278 -33.18 -20.97 -16.80
N HIS A 279 -32.12 -21.58 -16.33
CA HIS A 279 -31.68 -22.88 -16.80
C HIS A 279 -32.55 -23.94 -16.18
N ALA A 280 -33.49 -24.48 -16.99
CA ALA A 280 -34.25 -25.66 -16.67
C ALA A 280 -33.29 -26.86 -16.58
N LEU A 281 -33.29 -27.50 -15.42
CA LEU A 281 -32.69 -28.81 -15.20
C LEU A 281 -33.47 -29.83 -16.04
N LYS A 282 -32.85 -30.37 -17.06
CA LYS A 282 -33.32 -31.62 -17.71
C LYS A 282 -32.71 -32.78 -16.95
N GLU A 283 -33.57 -33.48 -16.20
CA GLU A 283 -33.34 -34.86 -15.78
C GLU A 283 -33.16 -35.75 -17.01
N SER A 284 -32.08 -36.50 -17.06
CA SER A 284 -32.00 -37.72 -17.85
C SER A 284 -31.53 -38.86 -16.95
N ASN A 285 -32.51 -39.66 -16.55
CA ASN A 285 -32.35 -41.02 -16.05
C ASN A 285 -31.71 -41.91 -17.10
N ARG A 286 -30.70 -42.67 -16.72
CA ARG A 286 -30.30 -44.04 -17.14
C ARG A 286 -28.82 -44.24 -16.80
N ALA A 287 -28.38 -45.23 -16.17
CA ALA A 287 -28.70 -46.58 -15.81
C ALA A 287 -27.50 -47.14 -15.05
N ARG A 288 -27.78 -47.74 -13.92
CA ARG A 288 -27.43 -49.11 -13.50
C ARG A 288 -26.04 -49.67 -13.83
N ALA A 289 -25.45 -50.11 -12.72
CA ALA A 289 -24.66 -51.34 -12.51
C ALA A 289 -23.15 -51.09 -12.35
N ARG A 290 -22.53 -51.41 -11.28
CA ARG A 290 -22.17 -52.61 -10.57
C ARG A 290 -21.14 -52.29 -9.52
N ALA A 291 -21.39 -52.66 -8.31
CA ALA A 291 -20.32 -52.95 -7.34
C ALA A 291 -19.76 -54.35 -7.70
N PRO A 292 -18.50 -54.63 -7.32
CA PRO A 292 -18.32 -55.62 -6.29
C PRO A 292 -17.27 -55.23 -5.26
N SER A 293 -17.58 -55.48 -4.02
CA SER A 293 -17.15 -56.55 -3.10
C SER A 293 -15.79 -56.32 -2.45
N ARG A 294 -15.92 -56.22 -1.13
CA ARG A 294 -14.99 -56.50 -0.04
C ARG A 294 -13.92 -57.58 -0.35
N THR A 295 -12.72 -57.37 0.15
CA THR A 295 -12.02 -58.38 0.99
C THR A 295 -10.80 -57.76 1.71
N ASN A 296 -10.84 -57.91 3.05
CA ASN A 296 -9.84 -58.35 4.00
C ASN A 296 -8.53 -57.56 4.18
N LEU A 297 -8.38 -56.94 5.35
CA LEU A 297 -7.87 -57.45 6.65
C LEU A 297 -6.48 -58.12 6.59
N LYS A 298 -5.53 -57.46 7.27
CA LYS A 298 -4.63 -57.96 8.35
C LYS A 298 -3.50 -56.97 8.51
N SER A 299 -3.40 -56.23 9.66
CA SER A 299 -2.75 -56.59 10.93
C SER A 299 -1.26 -56.87 10.82
N ALA A 300 -0.48 -56.00 11.48
CA ALA A 300 0.72 -56.25 12.31
C ALA A 300 1.14 -54.84 12.79
N LYS A 301 0.96 -54.50 13.94
CA LYS A 301 1.58 -54.61 15.29
C LYS A 301 3.10 -54.78 15.26
N GLU A 302 3.64 -53.92 16.11
CA GLU A 302 4.77 -54.03 17.03
C GLU A 302 5.95 -53.13 16.75
N ASP A 303 6.07 -52.17 17.66
CA ASP A 303 7.05 -51.99 18.72
C ASP A 303 8.50 -51.77 18.26
N HIS A 304 9.04 -50.60 18.63
CA HIS A 304 10.23 -50.53 19.47
C HIS A 304 10.43 -49.13 20.07
N VAL A 305 10.27 -49.11 21.35
CA VAL A 305 10.85 -48.20 22.34
C VAL A 305 12.35 -48.43 22.36
N ILE A 306 13.19 -47.42 22.59
CA ILE A 306 14.28 -47.33 23.54
C ILE A 306 15.06 -46.00 23.41
N LYS A 307 15.03 -45.24 24.53
CA LYS A 307 16.09 -44.55 25.29
C LYS A 307 17.26 -43.92 24.50
N GLY A 308 17.49 -42.61 24.58
CA GLY A 308 18.01 -41.92 25.79
C GLY A 308 19.53 -41.81 25.76
N LYS A 309 20.02 -40.57 25.74
CA LYS A 309 21.08 -40.09 26.64
C LYS A 309 21.45 -38.64 26.36
N THR A 310 21.39 -37.89 27.41
CA THR A 310 22.12 -36.67 27.76
C THR A 310 23.61 -36.76 27.49
N ASN A 311 24.22 -35.64 27.02
CA ASN A 311 25.36 -34.95 27.65
C ASN A 311 26.09 -34.04 26.65
N GLY A 312 26.47 -32.87 27.15
CA GLY A 312 27.45 -31.98 26.59
C GLY A 312 26.89 -30.58 26.35
#